data_b97fc5f69815b323051d274ed8192bc0
#
_entry.id   b97fc5f69815b323051d274ed8192bc0
#
_cell.length_a   1.000
_cell.length_b   1.000
_cell.length_c   1.000
_cell.angle_alpha   90.00
_cell.angle_beta   90.00
_cell.angle_gamma   90.00
#
_symmetry.space_group_name_H-M   'P 1'
#
loop_
_entity.id
_entity.type
_entity.pdbx_description
1 polymer ?
#
loop_
_entity_poly.entity_id
_entity_poly.type
_entity_poly.pdbx_seq_one_letter_code
_entity_poly.pdbx_strand_id
1 'polypeptide(L)'
;AEEPRSDGPGRPSPPGPDDMAALIYTSGTTGNPKGVMLSHRNLVTNAQAVQQIFDVEPADKLLSVLPLAHTYECTIGFLVPLLSGASVTYLDGPPTPSRLLPVLERVRPTIMLSVPLIIEKIYRARVVPKLAKLPGFLRKFPPTRTLFHRLAAGKLKKTFGGRLRVFGIGGAPLGPDAERFLRDGKFPYTIG
;
A
#
# COMPACT_ATOMS: atom_id res chain seq x y z
N ALA A 1 -28.31 -10.81 30.33
CA ALA A 1 -29.29 -11.11 29.30
C ALA A 1 -29.48 -9.85 28.48
N GLU A 2 -28.92 -9.81 27.26
CA GLU A 2 -29.18 -8.73 26.29
C GLU A 2 -30.58 -8.94 25.73
N GLU A 3 -31.43 -7.93 25.87
CA GLU A 3 -32.74 -7.90 25.21
C GLU A 3 -32.54 -7.95 23.67
N PRO A 4 -33.33 -8.76 22.95
CA PRO A 4 -33.30 -8.76 21.48
C PRO A 4 -33.77 -7.38 21.00
N ARG A 5 -32.91 -6.68 20.30
CA ARG A 5 -33.26 -5.41 19.64
C ARG A 5 -34.40 -5.67 18.67
N SER A 6 -35.59 -5.11 18.97
CA SER A 6 -36.74 -5.17 18.09
C SER A 6 -36.39 -4.56 16.73
N ASP A 7 -36.47 -5.38 15.67
CA ASP A 7 -36.37 -4.92 14.30
C ASP A 7 -37.58 -4.02 14.01
N GLY A 8 -37.37 -2.72 14.04
CA GLY A 8 -38.38 -1.75 13.65
C GLY A 8 -38.73 -1.90 12.16
N PRO A 9 -39.97 -1.56 11.75
CA PRO A 9 -40.42 -1.69 10.37
C PRO A 9 -39.52 -0.83 9.45
N GLY A 10 -38.77 -1.45 8.54
CA GLY A 10 -38.01 -0.78 7.49
C GLY A 10 -36.50 -1.06 7.40
N ARG A 11 -35.92 -1.92 8.25
CA ARG A 11 -34.55 -2.37 8.00
C ARG A 11 -34.52 -3.40 6.89
N PRO A 12 -33.77 -3.18 5.79
CA PRO A 12 -33.54 -4.23 4.80
C PRO A 12 -32.87 -5.42 5.48
N SER A 13 -33.23 -6.63 5.09
CA SER A 13 -32.53 -7.84 5.52
C SER A 13 -31.03 -7.73 5.21
N PRO A 14 -30.15 -8.25 6.10
CA PRO A 14 -28.72 -8.25 5.81
C PRO A 14 -28.44 -8.93 4.48
N PRO A 15 -27.50 -8.41 3.66
CA PRO A 15 -27.17 -9.01 2.38
C PRO A 15 -26.59 -10.43 2.59
N GLY A 16 -26.97 -11.35 1.70
CA GLY A 16 -26.39 -12.67 1.65
C GLY A 16 -24.99 -12.69 1.06
N PRO A 17 -24.23 -13.76 1.26
CA PRO A 17 -22.86 -13.85 0.77
C PRO A 17 -22.73 -13.75 -0.76
N ASP A 18 -23.75 -14.12 -1.50
CA ASP A 18 -23.76 -14.12 -2.96
C ASP A 18 -24.42 -12.88 -3.56
N ASP A 19 -24.94 -11.98 -2.72
CA ASP A 19 -25.44 -10.68 -3.15
C ASP A 19 -24.30 -9.81 -3.65
N MET A 20 -24.61 -8.92 -4.62
CA MET A 20 -23.63 -7.99 -5.18
C MET A 20 -23.20 -6.96 -4.13
N ALA A 21 -21.90 -6.94 -3.82
CA ALA A 21 -21.30 -6.01 -2.87
C ALA A 21 -20.62 -4.82 -3.56
N ALA A 22 -20.05 -5.03 -4.75
CA ALA A 22 -19.35 -3.97 -5.48
C ALA A 22 -19.44 -4.17 -6.98
N LEU A 23 -19.45 -3.06 -7.72
CA LEU A 23 -19.29 -3.00 -9.16
C LEU A 23 -18.02 -2.20 -9.48
N ILE A 24 -17.00 -2.87 -10.00
CA ILE A 24 -15.70 -2.26 -10.30
C ILE A 24 -15.50 -2.20 -11.80
N TYR A 25 -15.27 -1.01 -12.33
CA TYR A 25 -15.01 -0.82 -13.76
C TYR A 25 -13.53 -1.06 -14.07
N THR A 26 -13.29 -1.85 -15.13
CA THR A 26 -11.96 -2.04 -15.72
C THR A 26 -11.93 -1.43 -17.11
N SER A 27 -10.75 -0.96 -17.55
CA SER A 27 -10.57 -0.31 -18.86
C SER A 27 -10.86 -1.21 -20.07
N GLY A 28 -10.99 -2.52 -19.87
CA GLY A 28 -11.25 -3.49 -20.93
C GLY A 28 -10.14 -3.50 -22.01
N THR A 29 -9.74 -4.67 -22.47
CA THR A 29 -8.76 -4.82 -23.57
C THR A 29 -9.27 -4.33 -24.92
N THR A 30 -10.59 -4.16 -25.05
CA THR A 30 -11.30 -3.73 -26.28
C THR A 30 -11.64 -2.23 -26.27
N GLY A 31 -11.17 -1.46 -25.30
CA GLY A 31 -11.43 -0.01 -25.18
C GLY A 31 -12.78 0.34 -24.52
N ASN A 32 -13.72 -0.58 -24.40
CA ASN A 32 -14.97 -0.33 -23.67
C ASN A 32 -14.83 -0.74 -22.21
N PRO A 33 -15.16 0.12 -21.24
CA PRO A 33 -15.16 -0.22 -19.83
C PRO A 33 -16.08 -1.42 -19.54
N LYS A 34 -15.59 -2.38 -18.75
CA LYS A 34 -16.38 -3.52 -18.30
C LYS A 34 -16.62 -3.40 -16.80
N GLY A 35 -17.88 -3.50 -16.39
CA GLY A 35 -18.26 -3.57 -14.98
C GLY A 35 -18.12 -5.02 -14.47
N VAL A 36 -17.23 -5.22 -13.51
CA VAL A 36 -17.04 -6.49 -12.81
C VAL A 36 -17.89 -6.50 -11.56
N MET A 37 -18.89 -7.38 -11.51
CA MET A 37 -19.73 -7.57 -10.34
C MET A 37 -19.04 -8.48 -9.34
N LEU A 38 -18.88 -8.02 -8.12
CA LEU A 38 -18.28 -8.77 -7.03
C LEU A 38 -19.28 -8.96 -5.90
N SER A 39 -19.45 -10.21 -5.46
CA SER A 39 -20.29 -10.54 -4.32
C SER A 39 -19.56 -10.29 -2.99
N HIS A 40 -20.30 -10.24 -1.88
CA HIS A 40 -19.74 -10.22 -0.52
C HIS A 40 -18.76 -11.38 -0.31
N ARG A 41 -19.11 -12.57 -0.76
CA ARG A 41 -18.24 -13.75 -0.70
C ARG A 41 -16.91 -13.53 -1.44
N ASN A 42 -16.93 -12.96 -2.65
CA ASN A 42 -15.70 -12.70 -3.41
C ASN A 42 -14.76 -11.77 -2.64
N LEU A 43 -15.29 -10.67 -2.10
CA LEU A 43 -14.49 -9.68 -1.37
C LEU A 43 -13.89 -10.26 -0.08
N VAL A 44 -14.72 -10.95 0.71
CA VAL A 44 -14.29 -11.53 2.00
C VAL A 44 -13.27 -12.64 1.78
N THR A 45 -13.51 -13.55 0.85
CA THR A 45 -12.57 -14.66 0.56
C THR A 45 -11.21 -14.11 0.11
N ASN A 46 -11.20 -13.09 -0.75
CA ASN A 46 -9.96 -12.48 -1.21
C ASN A 46 -9.22 -11.78 -0.06
N ALA A 47 -9.93 -11.03 0.78
CA ALA A 47 -9.32 -10.38 1.94
C ALA A 47 -8.76 -11.39 2.95
N GLN A 48 -9.46 -12.49 3.21
CA GLN A 48 -9.00 -13.59 4.08
C GLN A 48 -7.75 -14.29 3.50
N ALA A 49 -7.70 -14.51 2.19
CA ALA A 49 -6.51 -15.06 1.54
C ALA A 49 -5.28 -14.15 1.71
N VAL A 50 -5.47 -12.83 1.61
CA VAL A 50 -4.40 -11.85 1.87
C VAL A 50 -3.94 -11.90 3.32
N GLN A 51 -4.87 -12.03 4.29
CA GLN A 51 -4.53 -12.14 5.72
C GLN A 51 -3.66 -13.37 6.05
N GLN A 52 -3.73 -14.44 5.26
CA GLN A 52 -2.85 -15.61 5.43
C GLN A 52 -1.39 -15.33 5.02
N ILE A 53 -1.18 -14.33 4.16
CA ILE A 53 0.14 -13.97 3.64
C ILE A 53 0.68 -12.72 4.36
N PHE A 54 -0.21 -11.81 4.69
CA PHE A 54 0.06 -10.52 5.31
C PHE A 54 -0.48 -10.50 6.73
N ASP A 55 0.43 -10.50 7.69
CA ASP A 55 0.10 -10.35 9.09
C ASP A 55 -0.23 -8.88 9.40
N VAL A 56 -1.52 -8.55 9.42
CA VAL A 56 -2.05 -7.24 9.79
C VAL A 56 -2.68 -7.34 11.17
N GLU A 57 -2.14 -6.56 12.10
CA GLU A 57 -2.54 -6.57 13.52
C GLU A 57 -3.42 -5.35 13.86
N PRO A 58 -4.24 -5.43 14.93
CA PRO A 58 -5.04 -4.28 15.40
C PRO A 58 -4.20 -3.03 15.73
N ALA A 59 -2.93 -3.21 16.11
CA ALA A 59 -2.01 -2.11 16.38
C ALA A 59 -1.48 -1.42 15.13
N ASP A 60 -1.72 -1.98 13.94
CA ASP A 60 -1.23 -1.41 12.70
C ASP A 60 -1.96 -0.12 12.30
N LYS A 61 -1.20 0.73 11.65
CA LYS A 61 -1.66 2.00 11.08
C LYS A 61 -1.36 2.02 9.60
N LEU A 62 -2.40 2.03 8.79
CA LEU A 62 -2.27 2.17 7.35
C LEU A 62 -2.43 3.63 6.94
N LEU A 63 -1.61 4.06 5.99
CA LEU A 63 -1.84 5.31 5.27
C LEU A 63 -2.20 4.98 3.82
N SER A 64 -3.46 5.21 3.47
CA SER A 64 -4.01 5.01 2.13
C SER A 64 -3.74 6.25 1.27
N VAL A 65 -3.08 6.05 0.14
CA VAL A 65 -2.70 7.10 -0.82
C VAL A 65 -3.10 6.77 -2.26
N LEU A 66 -3.61 5.58 -2.47
CA LEU A 66 -4.09 5.12 -3.77
C LEU A 66 -5.61 5.28 -3.86
N PRO A 67 -6.19 5.35 -5.06
CA PRO A 67 -7.64 5.42 -5.22
C PRO A 67 -8.33 4.14 -4.72
N LEU A 68 -9.28 4.29 -3.81
CA LEU A 68 -10.05 3.16 -3.24
C LEU A 68 -10.87 2.39 -4.30
N ALA A 69 -11.16 3.02 -5.43
CA ALA A 69 -11.83 2.38 -6.56
C ALA A 69 -11.00 1.27 -7.24
N HIS A 70 -9.68 1.22 -7.00
CA HIS A 70 -8.82 0.14 -7.49
C HIS A 70 -8.86 -1.05 -6.54
N THR A 71 -8.98 -2.27 -7.09
CA THR A 71 -9.09 -3.53 -6.33
C THR A 71 -7.93 -3.73 -5.35
N TYR A 72 -6.72 -3.35 -5.72
CA TYR A 72 -5.54 -3.44 -4.86
C TYR A 72 -5.70 -2.64 -3.56
N GLU A 73 -6.09 -1.36 -3.67
CA GLU A 73 -6.31 -0.51 -2.50
C GLU A 73 -7.59 -0.94 -1.74
N CYS A 74 -8.66 -1.26 -2.46
CA CYS A 74 -9.91 -1.72 -1.85
C CYS A 74 -9.70 -2.97 -1.00
N THR A 75 -8.95 -3.95 -1.50
CA THR A 75 -8.74 -5.20 -0.76
C THR A 75 -7.71 -5.02 0.36
N ILE A 76 -6.49 -4.60 0.02
CA ILE A 76 -5.36 -4.59 0.97
C ILE A 76 -5.33 -3.32 1.81
N GLY A 77 -5.75 -2.19 1.26
CA GLY A 77 -5.74 -0.89 1.94
C GLY A 77 -7.00 -0.60 2.76
N PHE A 78 -8.09 -1.35 2.54
CA PHE A 78 -9.36 -1.12 3.24
C PHE A 78 -9.91 -2.39 3.88
N LEU A 79 -10.26 -3.43 3.09
CA LEU A 79 -10.97 -4.61 3.63
C LEU A 79 -10.10 -5.40 4.61
N VAL A 80 -8.84 -5.66 4.28
CA VAL A 80 -7.92 -6.40 5.16
C VAL A 80 -7.73 -5.71 6.50
N PRO A 81 -7.35 -4.41 6.56
CA PRO A 81 -7.21 -3.73 7.84
C PRO A 81 -8.53 -3.65 8.62
N LEU A 82 -9.66 -3.46 7.95
CA LEU A 82 -10.98 -3.47 8.60
C LEU A 82 -11.26 -4.81 9.28
N LEU A 83 -11.04 -5.93 8.59
CA LEU A 83 -11.22 -7.27 9.14
C LEU A 83 -10.20 -7.60 10.25
N SER A 84 -9.03 -6.98 10.22
CA SER A 84 -7.96 -7.17 11.23
C SER A 84 -8.08 -6.21 12.41
N GLY A 85 -9.05 -5.28 12.42
CA GLY A 85 -9.18 -4.26 13.47
C GLY A 85 -8.10 -3.18 13.45
N ALA A 86 -7.34 -3.06 12.35
CA ALA A 86 -6.32 -2.04 12.18
C ALA A 86 -6.92 -0.69 11.77
N SER A 87 -6.18 0.38 12.00
CA SER A 87 -6.62 1.74 11.64
C SER A 87 -6.16 2.13 10.24
N VAL A 88 -7.05 2.80 9.48
CA VAL A 88 -6.73 3.35 8.17
C VAL A 88 -6.90 4.87 8.19
N THR A 89 -5.88 5.59 7.72
CA THR A 89 -5.93 7.02 7.47
C THR A 89 -5.90 7.26 5.96
N TYR A 90 -6.87 7.99 5.44
CA TYR A 90 -6.92 8.36 4.03
C TYR A 90 -6.26 9.72 3.82
N LEU A 91 -5.39 9.81 2.79
CA LEU A 91 -4.82 11.07 2.36
C LEU A 91 -5.87 11.86 1.57
N ASP A 92 -6.11 13.10 1.97
CA ASP A 92 -6.97 14.00 1.21
C ASP A 92 -6.25 14.49 -0.05
N GLY A 93 -6.80 14.10 -1.21
CA GLY A 93 -6.31 14.44 -2.54
C GLY A 93 -5.00 13.75 -2.94
N PRO A 94 -4.36 14.19 -4.04
CA PRO A 94 -3.21 13.51 -4.63
C PRO A 94 -1.98 13.51 -3.71
N PRO A 95 -1.17 12.43 -3.70
CA PRO A 95 -0.02 12.27 -2.82
C PRO A 95 1.19 13.13 -3.26
N THR A 96 1.01 14.46 -3.22
CA THR A 96 2.12 15.40 -3.42
C THR A 96 3.01 15.45 -2.18
N PRO A 97 4.32 15.76 -2.31
CA PRO A 97 5.20 15.85 -1.15
C PRO A 97 4.71 16.80 -0.06
N SER A 98 4.11 17.94 -0.43
CA SER A 98 3.58 18.94 0.51
C SER A 98 2.42 18.42 1.35
N ARG A 99 1.58 17.53 0.79
CA ARG A 99 0.46 16.90 1.51
C ARG A 99 0.89 15.65 2.28
N LEU A 100 1.73 14.84 1.65
CA LEU A 100 2.10 13.53 2.18
C LEU A 100 3.03 13.63 3.40
N LEU A 101 4.05 14.49 3.36
CA LEU A 101 5.07 14.55 4.42
C LEU A 101 4.48 14.87 5.81
N PRO A 102 3.60 15.89 5.98
CA PRO A 102 3.00 16.16 7.29
C PRO A 102 2.13 15.02 7.80
N VAL A 103 1.43 14.31 6.90
CA VAL A 103 0.59 13.18 7.28
C VAL A 103 1.44 11.98 7.69
N LEU A 104 2.54 11.69 6.98
CA LEU A 104 3.49 10.64 7.36
C LEU A 104 4.09 10.86 8.74
N GLU A 105 4.44 12.08 9.07
CA GLU A 105 5.00 12.45 10.36
C GLU A 105 3.98 12.28 11.50
N ARG A 106 2.74 12.68 11.26
CA ARG A 106 1.63 12.58 12.22
C ARG A 106 1.16 11.14 12.42
N VAL A 107 0.88 10.41 11.32
CA VAL A 107 0.30 9.05 11.35
C VAL A 107 1.36 8.02 11.72
N ARG A 108 2.59 8.18 11.22
CA ARG A 108 3.70 7.23 11.37
C ARG A 108 3.26 5.81 10.99
N PRO A 109 2.86 5.58 9.72
CA PRO A 109 2.25 4.32 9.31
C PRO A 109 3.20 3.14 9.50
N THR A 110 2.62 1.98 9.81
CA THR A 110 3.31 0.69 9.86
C THR A 110 3.19 -0.05 8.54
N ILE A 111 2.10 0.20 7.81
CA ILE A 111 1.82 -0.38 6.50
C ILE A 111 1.44 0.74 5.54
N MET A 112 1.94 0.66 4.32
CA MET A 112 1.59 1.59 3.25
C MET A 112 1.62 0.86 1.91
N LEU A 113 0.64 1.15 1.05
CA LEU A 113 0.60 0.64 -0.31
C LEU A 113 1.07 1.71 -1.30
N SER A 114 1.68 1.27 -2.38
CA SER A 114 2.23 2.15 -3.40
C SER A 114 2.23 1.48 -4.77
N VAL A 115 2.53 2.27 -5.79
CA VAL A 115 2.80 1.78 -7.15
C VAL A 115 4.27 2.02 -7.50
N PRO A 116 4.87 1.24 -8.42
CA PRO A 116 6.27 1.36 -8.80
C PRO A 116 6.70 2.78 -9.16
N LEU A 117 5.84 3.50 -9.87
CA LEU A 117 6.11 4.87 -10.32
C LEU A 117 6.48 5.83 -9.17
N ILE A 118 5.85 5.68 -8.01
CA ILE A 118 6.10 6.57 -6.85
C ILE A 118 7.50 6.30 -6.30
N ILE A 119 7.84 5.04 -6.03
CA ILE A 119 9.14 4.70 -5.47
C ILE A 119 10.28 4.94 -6.47
N GLU A 120 10.06 4.72 -7.75
CA GLU A 120 11.03 5.04 -8.80
C GLU A 120 11.29 6.54 -8.92
N LYS A 121 10.26 7.38 -8.83
CA LYS A 121 10.43 8.84 -8.77
C LYS A 121 11.26 9.26 -7.56
N ILE A 122 10.99 8.69 -6.39
CA ILE A 122 11.76 8.96 -5.17
C ILE A 122 13.22 8.52 -5.37
N TYR A 123 13.45 7.32 -5.90
CA TYR A 123 14.78 6.80 -6.19
C TYR A 123 15.55 7.73 -7.13
N ARG A 124 14.97 8.07 -8.28
CA ARG A 124 15.58 8.97 -9.28
C ARG A 124 15.84 10.36 -8.73
N ALA A 125 14.92 10.94 -7.97
CA ALA A 125 15.04 12.30 -7.44
C ALA A 125 15.97 12.43 -6.23
N ARG A 126 16.02 11.42 -5.36
CA ARG A 126 16.69 11.51 -4.06
C ARG A 126 17.94 10.66 -3.93
N VAL A 127 18.01 9.53 -4.62
CA VAL A 127 19.10 8.55 -4.48
C VAL A 127 20.13 8.70 -5.60
N VAL A 128 19.69 8.68 -6.86
CA VAL A 128 20.56 8.73 -8.04
C VAL A 128 21.51 9.94 -8.03
N PRO A 129 21.06 11.18 -7.76
CA PRO A 129 21.96 12.34 -7.78
C PRO A 129 23.05 12.28 -6.70
N LYS A 130 22.73 11.69 -5.54
CA LYS A 130 23.71 11.52 -4.47
C LYS A 130 24.69 10.40 -4.76
N LEU A 131 24.21 9.32 -5.38
CA LEU A 131 25.07 8.22 -5.82
C LEU A 131 26.04 8.69 -6.93
N ALA A 132 25.58 9.56 -7.84
CA ALA A 132 26.39 10.13 -8.91
C ALA A 132 27.57 11.00 -8.41
N LYS A 133 27.46 11.59 -7.20
CA LYS A 133 28.55 12.36 -6.57
C LYS A 133 29.67 11.50 -6.02
N LEU A 134 29.48 10.19 -5.89
CA LEU A 134 30.55 9.29 -5.46
C LEU A 134 31.57 9.09 -6.59
N PRO A 135 32.87 9.01 -6.28
CA PRO A 135 33.92 8.63 -7.25
C PRO A 135 33.55 7.35 -7.98
N GLY A 136 33.88 7.28 -9.28
CA GLY A 136 33.42 6.21 -10.15
C GLY A 136 33.81 4.81 -9.68
N PHE A 137 34.99 4.63 -9.11
CA PHE A 137 35.46 3.39 -8.54
C PHE A 137 34.66 2.96 -7.29
N LEU A 138 34.31 3.90 -6.40
CA LEU A 138 33.48 3.65 -5.23
C LEU A 138 32.02 3.31 -5.61
N ARG A 139 31.51 3.95 -6.66
CA ARG A 139 30.16 3.65 -7.18
C ARG A 139 30.04 2.25 -7.74
N LYS A 140 31.10 1.74 -8.39
CA LYS A 140 31.14 0.40 -8.97
C LYS A 140 31.46 -0.68 -7.92
N PHE A 141 32.03 -0.32 -6.80
CA PHE A 141 32.40 -1.25 -5.72
C PHE A 141 31.16 -1.67 -4.92
N PRO A 142 30.75 -2.97 -4.96
CA PRO A 142 29.47 -3.41 -4.37
C PRO A 142 29.28 -3.07 -2.90
N PRO A 143 30.27 -3.24 -1.99
CA PRO A 143 30.11 -2.89 -0.58
C PRO A 143 29.78 -1.42 -0.33
N THR A 144 30.44 -0.50 -1.05
CA THR A 144 30.20 0.94 -0.93
C THR A 144 28.80 1.29 -1.39
N ARG A 145 28.35 0.74 -2.52
CA ARG A 145 27.00 0.96 -3.02
C ARG A 145 25.95 0.43 -2.05
N THR A 146 26.15 -0.76 -1.49
CA THR A 146 25.22 -1.34 -0.52
C THR A 146 25.14 -0.49 0.76
N LEU A 147 26.28 0.00 1.26
CA LEU A 147 26.31 0.90 2.42
C LEU A 147 25.56 2.20 2.12
N PHE A 148 25.78 2.78 0.95
CA PHE A 148 25.06 3.96 0.51
C PHE A 148 23.54 3.72 0.41
N HIS A 149 23.13 2.59 -0.19
CA HIS A 149 21.72 2.20 -0.26
C HIS A 149 21.11 2.03 1.13
N ARG A 150 21.81 1.43 2.09
CA ARG A 150 21.34 1.31 3.50
C ARG A 150 21.12 2.67 4.17
N LEU A 151 22.07 3.58 4.03
CA LEU A 151 21.95 4.93 4.59
C LEU A 151 20.79 5.71 3.95
N ALA A 152 20.65 5.63 2.63
CA ALA A 152 19.57 6.29 1.92
C ALA A 152 18.20 5.69 2.23
N ALA A 153 18.08 4.36 2.30
CA ALA A 153 16.86 3.66 2.69
C ALA A 153 16.47 3.93 4.15
N GLY A 154 17.46 4.03 5.05
CA GLY A 154 17.23 4.43 6.44
C GLY A 154 16.65 5.85 6.55
N LYS A 155 17.15 6.80 5.75
CA LYS A 155 16.58 8.15 5.67
C LYS A 155 15.16 8.12 5.08
N LEU A 156 14.94 7.31 4.04
CA LEU A 156 13.63 7.12 3.44
C LEU A 156 12.64 6.55 4.47
N LYS A 157 13.02 5.51 5.20
CA LYS A 157 12.19 4.94 6.28
C LYS A 157 11.83 5.97 7.35
N LYS A 158 12.78 6.83 7.75
CA LYS A 158 12.50 7.95 8.67
C LYS A 158 11.48 8.94 8.10
N THR A 159 11.57 9.26 6.81
CA THR A 159 10.59 10.12 6.13
C THR A 159 9.18 9.52 6.14
N PHE A 160 9.08 8.19 6.10
CA PHE A 160 7.80 7.47 6.26
C PHE A 160 7.38 7.31 7.74
N GLY A 161 7.90 8.11 8.65
CA GLY A 161 7.53 8.10 10.07
C GLY A 161 8.31 7.09 10.93
N GLY A 162 9.25 6.34 10.35
CA GLY A 162 10.20 5.46 11.04
C GLY A 162 9.63 4.13 11.55
N ARG A 163 8.31 3.91 11.45
CA ARG A 163 7.63 2.69 11.95
C ARG A 163 7.23 1.71 10.86
N LEU A 164 7.51 2.04 9.60
CA LEU A 164 7.10 1.23 8.46
C LEU A 164 7.68 -0.19 8.55
N ARG A 165 6.82 -1.20 8.58
CA ARG A 165 7.15 -2.62 8.59
C ARG A 165 6.80 -3.31 7.27
N VAL A 166 5.81 -2.76 6.53
CA VAL A 166 5.42 -3.25 5.21
C VAL A 166 5.19 -2.09 4.26
N PHE A 167 5.84 -2.15 3.11
CA PHE A 167 5.60 -1.25 1.98
C PHE A 167 5.24 -2.09 0.75
N GLY A 168 3.94 -2.24 0.52
CA GLY A 168 3.41 -3.00 -0.62
C GLY A 168 3.56 -2.21 -1.91
N ILE A 169 4.11 -2.83 -2.94
CA ILE A 169 4.25 -2.26 -4.28
C ILE A 169 3.52 -3.17 -5.26
N GLY A 170 2.45 -2.67 -5.86
CA GLY A 170 1.62 -3.45 -6.77
C GLY A 170 1.22 -2.69 -8.02
N GLY A 171 0.53 -3.39 -8.93
CA GLY A 171 -0.07 -2.82 -10.13
C GLY A 171 0.83 -2.75 -11.36
N ALA A 172 2.15 -2.92 -11.24
CA ALA A 172 3.09 -3.01 -12.36
C ALA A 172 4.46 -3.56 -11.90
N PRO A 173 5.31 -4.05 -12.80
CA PRO A 173 6.68 -4.45 -12.47
C PRO A 173 7.49 -3.27 -11.93
N LEU A 174 8.28 -3.52 -10.88
CA LEU A 174 9.23 -2.55 -10.34
C LEU A 174 10.52 -2.55 -11.16
N GLY A 175 11.03 -1.36 -11.48
CA GLY A 175 12.29 -1.22 -12.21
C GLY A 175 13.48 -1.80 -11.42
N PRO A 176 14.42 -2.51 -12.09
CA PRO A 176 15.46 -3.30 -11.44
C PRO A 176 16.40 -2.47 -10.54
N ASP A 177 16.66 -1.22 -10.90
CA ASP A 177 17.52 -0.35 -10.09
C ASP A 177 16.83 0.11 -8.80
N ALA A 178 15.53 0.42 -8.86
CA ALA A 178 14.75 0.77 -7.69
C ALA A 178 14.58 -0.45 -6.76
N GLU A 179 14.31 -1.62 -7.32
CA GLU A 179 14.25 -2.86 -6.55
C GLU A 179 15.58 -3.18 -5.87
N ARG A 180 16.70 -3.08 -6.59
CA ARG A 180 18.03 -3.25 -6.03
C ARG A 180 18.31 -2.29 -4.88
N PHE A 181 17.90 -1.02 -5.02
CA PHE A 181 18.01 -0.03 -3.96
C PHE A 181 17.24 -0.44 -2.71
N LEU A 182 15.99 -0.88 -2.85
CA LEU A 182 15.17 -1.31 -1.72
C LEU A 182 15.75 -2.56 -1.04
N ARG A 183 16.17 -3.55 -1.84
CA ARG A 183 16.77 -4.79 -1.36
C ARG A 183 18.10 -4.56 -0.64
N ASP A 184 19.05 -3.89 -1.28
CA ASP A 184 20.36 -3.58 -0.71
C ASP A 184 20.22 -2.70 0.55
N GLY A 185 19.24 -1.79 0.53
CA GLY A 185 18.90 -0.89 1.62
C GLY A 185 18.16 -1.55 2.78
N LYS A 186 17.77 -2.82 2.65
CA LYS A 186 16.90 -3.52 3.62
C LYS A 186 15.63 -2.73 3.94
N PHE A 187 15.05 -2.12 2.92
CA PHE A 187 13.77 -1.45 3.06
C PHE A 187 12.65 -2.50 3.18
N PRO A 188 11.63 -2.32 4.03
CA PRO A 188 10.59 -3.33 4.26
C PRO A 188 9.56 -3.33 3.13
N TYR A 189 9.93 -3.79 1.93
CA TYR A 189 9.04 -3.83 0.78
C TYR A 189 8.61 -5.25 0.43
N THR A 190 7.46 -5.34 -0.24
CA THR A 190 6.94 -6.54 -0.90
C THR A 190 6.36 -6.15 -2.24
N ILE A 191 6.43 -7.06 -3.21
CA ILE A 191 5.87 -6.88 -4.56
C ILE A 191 4.69 -7.83 -4.70
N GLY A 192 3.54 -7.30 -5.17
CA GLY A 192 2.31 -8.04 -5.42
C GLY A 192 1.89 -7.95 -6.89
#